data_14d2af4b3ccb319b95e4498ee0ffc59a
#
_entry.id   14d2af4b3ccb319b95e4498ee0ffc59a
#
_cell.length_a   1.000
_cell.length_b   1.000
_cell.length_c   1.000
_cell.angle_alpha   90.00
_cell.angle_beta   90.00
_cell.angle_gamma   90.00
#
_symmetry.space_group_name_H-M   'P 1'
#
loop_
_entity.id
_entity.type
_entity.pdbx_description
1 polymer ?
#
loop_
_entity_poly.entity_id
_entity_poly.type
_entity_poly.pdbx_seq_one_letter_code
_entity_poly.pdbx_strand_id
1 'polypeptide(L)'
;MQEPNTKNKAIKVVGGLIIQEDQLLIAQRRANADHPLKWEFPGGKIKSHESPEQALNRELREELNIKINTFEFLTDYIYEYNILLKKIHLFFYKINSFQGLVEKKVHQRLKWIEIKDISHYDFLEGDKELINRINNNEFKIY
;
A
#
# COMPACT_ATOMS: atom_id res chain seq x y z
N MET A 1 -25.38 -15.67 21.40
CA MET A 1 -24.03 -15.43 20.92
C MET A 1 -23.88 -13.97 20.57
N GLN A 2 -23.00 -13.27 21.26
CA GLN A 2 -22.78 -11.86 20.98
C GLN A 2 -21.98 -11.72 19.70
N GLU A 3 -22.40 -10.80 18.85
CA GLU A 3 -21.61 -10.46 17.67
C GLU A 3 -20.28 -9.84 18.12
N PRO A 4 -19.19 -10.11 17.40
CA PRO A 4 -17.90 -9.49 17.75
C PRO A 4 -18.03 -7.97 17.69
N ASN A 5 -17.42 -7.33 18.67
CA ASN A 5 -17.42 -5.87 18.76
C ASN A 5 -16.72 -5.28 17.54
N THR A 6 -17.50 -4.72 16.62
CA THR A 6 -16.98 -4.16 15.35
C THR A 6 -16.00 -3.00 15.56
N LYS A 7 -16.04 -2.35 16.73
CA LYS A 7 -15.12 -1.25 17.07
C LYS A 7 -13.66 -1.71 17.22
N ASN A 8 -13.44 -3.01 17.51
CA ASN A 8 -12.10 -3.58 17.67
C ASN A 8 -11.64 -4.37 16.44
N LYS A 9 -12.47 -4.44 15.40
CA LYS A 9 -12.08 -5.10 14.16
C LYS A 9 -11.14 -4.20 13.37
N ALA A 10 -10.00 -4.77 12.98
CA ALA A 10 -9.07 -4.09 12.09
C ALA A 10 -9.70 -3.91 10.71
N ILE A 11 -9.54 -2.71 10.15
CA ILE A 11 -9.84 -2.46 8.74
C ILE A 11 -8.70 -3.08 7.93
N LYS A 12 -9.01 -3.93 6.98
CA LYS A 12 -8.00 -4.57 6.15
C LYS A 12 -7.67 -3.70 4.94
N VAL A 13 -6.39 -3.47 4.72
CA VAL A 13 -5.87 -2.64 3.63
C VAL A 13 -4.73 -3.37 2.96
N VAL A 14 -4.67 -3.30 1.63
CA VAL A 14 -3.60 -3.90 0.85
C VAL A 14 -2.80 -2.81 0.13
N GLY A 15 -1.48 -2.95 0.10
CA GLY A 15 -0.58 -2.05 -0.61
C GLY A 15 0.36 -2.82 -1.52
N GLY A 16 0.71 -2.21 -2.65
CA GLY A 16 1.59 -2.81 -3.64
C GLY A 16 2.91 -2.06 -3.78
N LEU A 17 4.00 -2.82 -3.73
CA LEU A 17 5.32 -2.33 -4.09
C LEU A 17 5.56 -2.68 -5.55
N ILE A 18 5.30 -1.73 -6.41
CA ILE A 18 5.38 -1.91 -7.87
C ILE A 18 6.80 -1.58 -8.32
N ILE A 19 7.49 -2.58 -8.85
CA ILE A 19 8.88 -2.47 -9.25
C ILE A 19 8.97 -2.53 -10.77
N GLN A 20 9.69 -1.58 -11.35
CA GLN A 20 10.00 -1.56 -12.77
C GLN A 20 11.37 -0.93 -12.96
N GLU A 21 12.26 -1.61 -13.68
CA GLU A 21 13.62 -1.12 -13.98
C GLU A 21 14.38 -0.67 -12.72
N ASP A 22 14.29 -1.48 -11.65
CA ASP A 22 14.93 -1.22 -10.36
C ASP A 22 14.43 0.06 -9.66
N GLN A 23 13.24 0.51 -10.04
CA GLN A 23 12.58 1.65 -9.38
C GLN A 23 11.26 1.20 -8.76
N LEU A 24 10.89 1.88 -7.68
CA LEU A 24 9.67 1.66 -6.92
C LEU A 24 8.70 2.79 -7.18
N LEU A 25 7.44 2.46 -7.47
CA LEU A 25 6.39 3.47 -7.63
C LEU A 25 5.81 3.85 -6.27
N ILE A 26 5.84 5.15 -5.98
CA ILE A 26 5.16 5.70 -4.81
C ILE A 26 4.12 6.72 -5.26
N ALA A 27 3.08 6.90 -4.45
CA ALA A 27 1.95 7.74 -4.77
C ALA A 27 1.70 8.75 -3.66
N GLN A 28 1.39 9.98 -4.04
CA GLN A 28 1.11 11.05 -3.08
C GLN A 28 -0.39 11.30 -3.00
N ARG A 29 -0.91 11.31 -1.79
CA ARG A 29 -2.32 11.60 -1.52
C ARG A 29 -2.64 13.05 -1.86
N ARG A 30 -3.88 13.29 -2.30
CA ARG A 30 -4.31 14.64 -2.65
C ARG A 30 -4.35 15.57 -1.44
N ALA A 31 -4.28 16.87 -1.71
CA ALA A 31 -4.33 17.91 -0.68
C ALA A 31 -5.65 17.93 0.09
N ASN A 32 -6.73 17.43 -0.51
CA ASN A 32 -8.07 17.38 0.11
C ASN A 32 -8.43 15.99 0.67
N ALA A 33 -7.48 15.07 0.71
CA ALA A 33 -7.71 13.73 1.26
C ALA A 33 -7.42 13.71 2.76
N ASP A 34 -7.83 12.62 3.43
CA ASP A 34 -7.34 12.30 4.76
C ASP A 34 -5.83 12.12 4.68
N HIS A 35 -5.08 12.61 5.68
CA HIS A 35 -3.62 12.59 5.66
C HIS A 35 -3.09 13.22 4.37
N PRO A 36 -3.39 14.52 4.12
CA PRO A 36 -3.09 15.16 2.86
C PRO A 36 -1.60 15.19 2.54
N LEU A 37 -1.29 15.00 1.26
CA LEU A 37 0.06 15.09 0.70
C LEU A 37 1.07 14.07 1.24
N LYS A 38 0.63 13.11 2.05
CA LYS A 38 1.48 12.00 2.47
C LYS A 38 1.70 11.04 1.29
N TRP A 39 2.87 10.43 1.27
CA TRP A 39 3.17 9.39 0.30
C TRP A 39 2.69 8.04 0.82
N GLU A 40 2.39 7.15 -0.10
CA GLU A 40 1.88 5.82 0.22
C GLU A 40 2.24 4.83 -0.89
N PHE A 41 2.11 3.54 -0.57
CA PHE A 41 2.13 2.51 -1.60
C PHE A 41 0.70 2.41 -2.17
N PRO A 42 0.55 2.36 -3.51
CA PRO A 42 -0.79 2.24 -4.11
C PRO A 42 -1.54 1.02 -3.60
N GLY A 43 -2.83 1.16 -3.41
CA GLY A 43 -3.69 0.11 -2.89
C GLY A 43 -4.93 0.68 -2.23
N GLY A 44 -5.54 -0.08 -1.33
CA GLY A 44 -6.73 0.38 -0.65
C GLY A 44 -7.40 -0.68 0.20
N LYS A 45 -8.63 -0.40 0.61
CA LYS A 45 -9.38 -1.27 1.50
C LYS A 45 -9.78 -2.59 0.82
N ILE A 46 -9.65 -3.67 1.55
CA ILE A 46 -10.10 -5.00 1.13
C ILE A 46 -11.58 -5.13 1.48
N LYS A 47 -12.42 -5.43 0.48
CA LYS A 47 -13.85 -5.63 0.69
C LYS A 47 -14.09 -7.00 1.34
N SER A 48 -15.24 -7.14 2.02
CA SER A 48 -15.55 -8.33 2.82
C SER A 48 -15.53 -9.65 2.04
N HIS A 49 -15.75 -9.60 0.75
CA HIS A 49 -15.79 -10.79 -0.13
C HIS A 49 -14.54 -10.96 -0.97
N GLU A 50 -13.52 -10.12 -0.74
CA GLU A 50 -12.27 -10.17 -1.51
C GLU A 50 -11.14 -10.78 -0.71
N SER A 51 -10.26 -11.51 -1.40
CA SER A 51 -8.93 -11.82 -0.87
C SER A 51 -8.06 -10.57 -0.98
N PRO A 52 -6.95 -10.49 -0.23
CA PRO A 52 -6.00 -9.38 -0.41
C PRO A 52 -5.53 -9.23 -1.86
N GLU A 53 -5.27 -10.33 -2.56
CA GLU A 53 -4.81 -10.32 -3.94
C GLU A 53 -5.88 -9.76 -4.89
N GLN A 54 -7.14 -10.15 -4.68
CA GLN A 54 -8.24 -9.61 -5.48
C GLN A 54 -8.40 -8.12 -5.27
N ALA A 55 -8.32 -7.67 -4.02
CA ALA A 55 -8.41 -6.25 -3.68
C ALA A 55 -7.26 -5.47 -4.31
N LEU A 56 -6.04 -6.01 -4.24
CA LEU A 56 -4.88 -5.36 -4.82
C LEU A 56 -5.06 -5.16 -6.33
N ASN A 57 -5.47 -6.21 -7.04
CA ASN A 57 -5.68 -6.11 -8.49
C ASN A 57 -6.76 -5.09 -8.83
N ARG A 58 -7.86 -5.08 -8.07
CA ARG A 58 -8.95 -4.11 -8.28
C ARG A 58 -8.49 -2.68 -8.02
N GLU A 59 -7.82 -2.45 -6.89
CA GLU A 59 -7.35 -1.11 -6.51
C GLU A 59 -6.33 -0.55 -7.51
N LEU A 60 -5.38 -1.36 -7.95
CA LEU A 60 -4.37 -0.90 -8.90
C LEU A 60 -4.96 -0.64 -10.29
N ARG A 61 -6.01 -1.37 -10.67
CA ARG A 61 -6.75 -1.06 -11.88
C ARG A 61 -7.48 0.27 -11.76
N GLU A 62 -8.15 0.50 -10.64
CA GLU A 62 -8.88 1.75 -10.40
C GLU A 62 -7.95 2.95 -10.31
N GLU A 63 -6.83 2.82 -9.60
CA GLU A 63 -5.94 3.94 -9.32
C GLU A 63 -4.91 4.21 -10.41
N LEU A 64 -4.42 3.17 -11.09
CA LEU A 64 -3.27 3.26 -11.99
C LEU A 64 -3.53 2.69 -13.39
N ASN A 65 -4.70 2.08 -13.62
CA ASN A 65 -5.05 1.43 -14.88
C ASN A 65 -4.08 0.31 -15.29
N ILE A 66 -3.61 -0.46 -14.33
CA ILE A 66 -2.73 -1.60 -14.59
C ILE A 66 -3.38 -2.90 -14.11
N LYS A 67 -2.98 -4.01 -14.73
CA LYS A 67 -3.36 -5.36 -14.34
C LYS A 67 -2.11 -6.10 -13.86
N ILE A 68 -2.12 -6.60 -12.63
CA ILE A 68 -0.97 -7.32 -12.09
C ILE A 68 -0.88 -8.71 -12.70
N ASN A 69 0.34 -9.15 -13.03
CA ASN A 69 0.62 -10.47 -13.59
C ASN A 69 1.31 -11.35 -12.56
N THR A 70 2.50 -10.96 -12.11
CA THR A 70 3.27 -11.71 -11.13
C THR A 70 3.49 -10.87 -9.89
N PHE A 71 3.28 -11.47 -8.74
CA PHE A 71 3.40 -10.80 -7.46
C PHE A 71 3.74 -11.81 -6.37
N GLU A 72 4.26 -11.32 -5.26
CA GLU A 72 4.55 -12.16 -4.10
C GLU A 72 4.20 -11.43 -2.82
N PHE A 73 3.69 -12.17 -1.84
CA PHE A 73 3.40 -11.64 -0.52
C PHE A 73 4.71 -11.29 0.20
N LEU A 74 4.77 -10.09 0.78
CA LEU A 74 5.92 -9.66 1.57
C LEU A 74 5.67 -9.85 3.06
N THR A 75 4.65 -9.20 3.58
CA THR A 75 4.36 -9.19 5.01
C THR A 75 2.99 -8.60 5.27
N ASP A 76 2.51 -8.81 6.50
CA ASP A 76 1.35 -8.12 7.03
C ASP A 76 1.62 -7.75 8.48
N TYR A 77 0.97 -6.67 8.94
CA TYR A 77 1.04 -6.27 10.33
C TYR A 77 -0.15 -5.36 10.66
N ILE A 78 -0.39 -5.17 11.96
CA ILE A 78 -1.46 -4.32 12.45
C ILE A 78 -0.86 -3.00 12.94
N TYR A 79 -1.44 -1.90 12.47
CA TYR A 79 -1.11 -0.55 12.92
C TYR A 79 -2.29 0.03 13.69
N GLU A 80 -2.01 0.59 14.87
CA GLU A 80 -3.02 1.20 15.72
C GLU A 80 -2.92 2.71 15.70
N TYR A 81 -4.06 3.38 15.42
CA TYR A 81 -4.18 4.81 15.59
C TYR A 81 -4.58 5.09 17.04
N ASN A 82 -3.68 5.65 17.83
CA ASN A 82 -3.86 5.84 19.28
C ASN A 82 -5.08 6.67 19.67
N ILE A 83 -5.44 7.66 18.87
CA ILE A 83 -6.48 8.63 19.25
C ILE A 83 -7.89 8.04 19.13
N LEU A 84 -8.11 7.11 18.20
CA LEU A 84 -9.44 6.60 17.88
C LEU A 84 -9.58 5.09 18.14
N LEU A 85 -8.57 4.44 18.71
CA LEU A 85 -8.51 2.99 18.90
C LEU A 85 -8.81 2.22 17.60
N LYS A 86 -8.54 2.84 16.46
CA LYS A 86 -8.69 2.21 15.15
C LYS A 86 -7.47 1.37 14.84
N LYS A 87 -7.72 0.17 14.37
CA LYS A 87 -6.68 -0.75 13.91
C LYS A 87 -6.79 -0.93 12.42
N ILE A 88 -5.64 -0.93 11.75
CA ILE A 88 -5.56 -1.26 10.33
C ILE A 88 -4.66 -2.48 10.19
N HIS A 89 -5.17 -3.52 9.53
CA HIS A 89 -4.38 -4.68 9.19
C HIS A 89 -3.87 -4.47 7.75
N LEU A 90 -2.57 -4.22 7.62
CA LEU A 90 -1.91 -3.92 6.35
C LEU A 90 -1.30 -5.17 5.76
N PHE A 91 -1.59 -5.42 4.48
CA PHE A 91 -1.01 -6.52 3.70
C PHE A 91 -0.19 -5.92 2.57
N PHE A 92 1.06 -6.32 2.43
CA PHE A 92 1.95 -5.79 1.40
C PHE A 92 2.42 -6.88 0.45
N TYR A 93 2.36 -6.55 -0.83
CA TYR A 93 2.80 -7.42 -1.92
C TYR A 93 3.81 -6.71 -2.78
N LYS A 94 4.82 -7.45 -3.23
CA LYS A 94 5.74 -6.98 -4.25
C LYS A 94 5.17 -7.38 -5.61
N ILE A 95 5.10 -6.44 -6.53
CA ILE A 95 4.58 -6.67 -7.87
C ILE A 95 5.74 -6.67 -8.84
N ASN A 96 6.02 -7.85 -9.40
CA ASN A 96 7.16 -8.09 -10.26
C ASN A 96 6.87 -7.74 -11.72
N SER A 97 5.62 -7.95 -12.16
CA SER A 97 5.22 -7.60 -13.53
C SER A 97 3.73 -7.25 -13.59
N PHE A 98 3.41 -6.39 -14.54
CA PHE A 98 2.03 -5.94 -14.77
C PHE A 98 1.84 -5.58 -16.23
N GLN A 99 0.57 -5.50 -16.67
CA GLN A 99 0.18 -5.06 -18.01
C GLN A 99 -0.40 -3.65 -17.92
N GLY A 100 -0.13 -2.86 -18.93
CA GLY A 100 -0.65 -1.51 -19.08
C GLY A 100 0.39 -0.44 -18.80
N LEU A 101 0.03 0.80 -19.11
CA LEU A 101 0.83 1.97 -18.81
C LEU A 101 0.27 2.60 -17.53
N VAL A 102 1.15 2.89 -16.58
CA VAL A 102 0.75 3.52 -15.32
C VAL A 102 0.14 4.89 -15.60
N GLU A 103 -1.09 5.10 -15.13
CA GLU A 103 -1.80 6.36 -15.24
C GLU A 103 -2.12 6.92 -13.86
N LYS A 104 -1.97 8.23 -13.69
CA LYS A 104 -2.36 8.92 -12.47
C LYS A 104 -3.85 9.25 -12.54
N LYS A 105 -4.68 8.48 -11.85
CA LYS A 105 -6.15 8.66 -11.88
C LYS A 105 -6.70 9.31 -10.63
N VAL A 106 -6.12 9.02 -9.46
CA VAL A 106 -6.68 9.47 -8.17
C VAL A 106 -5.68 10.21 -7.28
N HIS A 107 -4.39 10.07 -7.52
CA HIS A 107 -3.36 10.67 -6.66
C HIS A 107 -2.99 12.09 -7.08
N GLN A 108 -2.40 12.84 -6.15
CA GLN A 108 -1.81 14.14 -6.42
C GLN A 108 -0.62 14.01 -7.36
N ARG A 109 0.28 13.06 -7.06
CA ARG A 109 1.49 12.78 -7.82
C ARG A 109 1.82 11.29 -7.77
N LEU A 110 2.47 10.80 -8.81
CA LEU A 110 3.14 9.49 -8.83
C LEU A 110 4.62 9.72 -9.07
N LYS A 111 5.45 8.89 -8.47
CA LYS A 111 6.89 9.02 -8.64
C LYS A 111 7.57 7.66 -8.61
N TRP A 112 8.46 7.43 -9.57
CA TRP A 112 9.36 6.28 -9.55
C TRP A 112 10.62 6.69 -8.82
N ILE A 113 11.00 5.94 -7.80
CA ILE A 113 12.16 6.25 -6.96
C ILE A 113 13.07 5.04 -6.82
N GLU A 114 14.34 5.30 -6.51
CA GLU A 114 15.23 4.24 -6.05
C GLU A 114 14.90 3.93 -4.59
N ILE A 115 14.97 2.66 -4.21
CA ILE A 115 14.62 2.26 -2.83
C ILE A 115 15.48 2.96 -1.78
N LYS A 116 16.75 3.20 -2.09
CA LYS A 116 17.64 3.91 -1.15
C LYS A 116 17.13 5.30 -0.77
N ASP A 117 16.26 5.90 -1.59
CA ASP A 117 15.76 7.25 -1.37
C ASP A 117 14.41 7.30 -0.65
N ILE A 118 13.86 6.13 -0.29
CA ILE A 118 12.50 6.04 0.26
C ILE A 118 12.33 6.87 1.54
N SER A 119 13.37 6.98 2.36
CA SER A 119 13.33 7.73 3.61
C SER A 119 13.25 9.24 3.43
N HIS A 120 13.44 9.74 2.20
CA HIS A 120 13.34 11.17 1.89
C HIS A 120 11.87 11.62 1.71
N TYR A 121 10.93 10.70 1.72
CA TYR A 121 9.52 10.99 1.47
C TYR A 121 8.70 10.85 2.73
N ASP A 122 7.72 11.76 2.91
CA ASP A 122 6.86 11.79 4.08
C ASP A 122 5.70 10.80 3.91
N PHE A 123 5.94 9.56 4.31
CA PHE A 123 4.96 8.47 4.16
C PHE A 123 3.92 8.48 5.26
N LEU A 124 2.75 7.86 4.96
CA LEU A 124 1.75 7.54 5.96
C LEU A 124 2.39 6.78 7.12
N GLU A 125 1.95 7.10 8.33
CA GLU A 125 2.49 6.47 9.54
C GLU A 125 2.41 4.94 9.51
N GLY A 126 1.29 4.40 8.99
CA GLY A 126 1.10 2.96 8.90
C GLY A 126 2.09 2.25 8.00
N ASP A 127 2.68 2.96 7.03
CA ASP A 127 3.64 2.36 6.09
C ASP A 127 5.08 2.38 6.61
N LYS A 128 5.35 3.13 7.68
CA LYS A 128 6.72 3.36 8.16
C LYS A 128 7.39 2.10 8.71
N GLU A 129 6.63 1.18 9.29
CA GLU A 129 7.19 -0.08 9.75
C GLU A 129 7.75 -0.88 8.57
N LEU A 130 7.00 -0.97 7.47
CA LEU A 130 7.48 -1.64 6.26
C LEU A 130 8.74 -0.98 5.73
N ILE A 131 8.76 0.36 5.68
CA ILE A 131 9.92 1.12 5.19
C ILE A 131 11.15 0.82 6.04
N ASN A 132 11.01 0.80 7.36
CA ASN A 132 12.11 0.46 8.26
C ASN A 132 12.63 -0.95 8.01
N ARG A 133 11.74 -1.90 7.79
CA ARG A 133 12.10 -3.30 7.52
C ARG A 133 12.80 -3.46 6.17
N ILE A 134 12.36 -2.69 5.16
CA ILE A 134 13.05 -2.63 3.86
C ILE A 134 14.47 -2.08 4.05
N ASN A 135 14.62 -0.99 4.79
CA ASN A 135 15.93 -0.38 5.06
C ASN A 135 16.85 -1.28 5.85
N ASN A 136 16.30 -2.19 6.65
CA ASN A 136 17.05 -3.19 7.40
C ASN A 136 17.29 -4.47 6.60
N ASN A 137 17.03 -4.46 5.31
CA ASN A 137 17.26 -5.56 4.37
C ASN A 137 16.50 -6.85 4.71
N GLU A 138 15.32 -6.73 5.33
CA GLU A 138 14.48 -7.90 5.61
C GLU A 138 13.87 -8.50 4.35
N PHE A 139 13.73 -7.69 3.30
CA PHE A 139 13.13 -8.11 2.03
C PHE A 139 14.06 -7.84 0.87
N LYS A 140 14.12 -8.80 -0.06
CA LYS A 140 14.80 -8.59 -1.33
C LYS A 140 13.80 -7.97 -2.30
N ILE A 141 13.95 -6.66 -2.54
CA ILE A 141 13.02 -5.92 -3.39
C ILE A 141 13.40 -6.02 -4.87
N TYR A 142 14.68 -6.07 -5.18
CA TYR A 142 15.16 -6.22 -6.55
C TYR A 142 15.64 -7.65 -6.83
#